data_34b01d3e3cf21b514f2aac6f9cb4ea3d
#
_entry.id   34b01d3e3cf21b514f2aac6f9cb4ea3d
#
_cell.length_a   1.000
_cell.length_b   1.000
_cell.length_c   1.000
_cell.angle_alpha   90.00
_cell.angle_beta   90.00
_cell.angle_gamma   90.00
#
_symmetry.space_group_name_H-M   'P 1'
#
loop_
_entity.id
_entity.type
_entity.pdbx_description
1 polymer ?
#
loop_
_entity_poly.entity_id
_entity_poly.type
_entity_poly.pdbx_seq_one_letter_code
_entity_poly.pdbx_strand_id
1 'polypeptide(L)'
;MSGINDQLQLKGHLQIHLNDELVQDIDNLVVTAGKNLVASRLVGTSSDVMSHMAIGSGTTAAAAGNTALGTELGRVSLTSGTASSAVVTYVATFAAGTGTGAVTEAALLNASSSGTMLARTVFSVVNKGANDSMTVTWTVTVS
;
A
#
# COMPACT_ATOMS: atom_id res chain seq x y z
N MET A 1 -17.49 1.32 36.54
CA MET A 1 -18.06 2.18 35.50
C MET A 1 -17.24 2.06 34.23
N SER A 2 -17.91 1.85 33.14
CA SER A 2 -17.23 1.90 31.85
C SER A 2 -17.12 3.34 31.38
N GLY A 3 -15.95 3.73 30.92
CA GLY A 3 -15.77 4.99 30.26
C GLY A 3 -16.20 4.95 28.81
N ILE A 4 -16.11 6.09 28.17
CA ILE A 4 -16.25 6.17 26.72
C ILE A 4 -15.04 5.47 26.13
N ASN A 5 -15.28 4.50 25.24
CA ASN A 5 -14.24 3.78 24.54
C ASN A 5 -14.19 4.26 23.10
N ASP A 6 -13.25 5.15 22.84
CA ASP A 6 -13.11 5.79 21.54
C ASP A 6 -11.88 5.23 20.86
N GLN A 7 -12.07 4.34 19.89
CA GLN A 7 -10.99 3.67 19.18
C GLN A 7 -11.03 4.02 17.71
N LEU A 8 -9.92 4.53 17.21
CA LEU A 8 -9.71 4.77 15.80
C LEU A 8 -8.79 3.69 15.24
N GLN A 9 -9.22 3.05 14.16
CA GLN A 9 -8.44 2.03 13.47
C GLN A 9 -8.28 2.39 11.99
N LEU A 10 -7.13 2.03 11.44
CA LEU A 10 -6.87 2.07 10.01
C LEU A 10 -6.85 0.63 9.51
N LYS A 11 -7.73 0.31 8.58
CA LYS A 11 -7.78 -1.00 7.95
C LYS A 11 -7.53 -0.85 6.46
N GLY A 12 -6.58 -1.60 5.96
CA GLY A 12 -6.27 -1.59 4.54
C GLY A 12 -6.63 -2.90 3.88
N HIS A 13 -7.07 -2.79 2.64
CA HIS A 13 -7.44 -3.91 1.80
C HIS A 13 -7.03 -3.64 0.37
N LEU A 14 -6.46 -4.62 -0.32
CA LEU A 14 -6.07 -4.42 -1.70
C LEU A 14 -6.57 -5.52 -2.62
N GLN A 15 -6.87 -5.12 -3.84
CA GLN A 15 -7.17 -6.00 -4.96
C GLN A 15 -6.11 -5.81 -6.03
N ILE A 16 -5.56 -6.93 -6.51
CA ILE A 16 -4.57 -6.93 -7.57
C ILE A 16 -5.19 -7.58 -8.81
N HIS A 17 -5.17 -6.83 -9.92
CA HIS A 17 -5.58 -7.33 -11.23
C HIS A 17 -4.36 -7.46 -12.13
N LEU A 18 -4.19 -8.64 -12.71
CA LEU A 18 -3.17 -8.89 -13.72
C LEU A 18 -3.86 -9.04 -15.07
N ASN A 19 -3.58 -8.12 -16.01
CA ASN A 19 -4.26 -8.07 -17.30
C ASN A 19 -5.79 -8.15 -17.18
N ASP A 20 -6.34 -7.31 -16.25
CA ASP A 20 -7.78 -7.22 -15.97
C ASP A 20 -8.39 -8.43 -15.24
N GLU A 21 -7.59 -9.42 -14.86
CA GLU A 21 -8.05 -10.56 -14.06
C GLU A 21 -7.70 -10.36 -12.58
N LEU A 22 -8.68 -10.48 -11.69
CA LEU A 22 -8.45 -10.40 -10.25
C LEU A 22 -7.64 -11.62 -9.79
N VAL A 23 -6.43 -11.38 -9.28
CA VAL A 23 -5.52 -12.44 -8.83
C VAL A 23 -5.23 -12.41 -7.34
N GLN A 24 -5.48 -11.28 -6.66
CA GLN A 24 -5.34 -11.16 -5.21
C GLN A 24 -6.41 -10.25 -4.64
N ASP A 25 -6.93 -10.60 -3.48
CA ASP A 25 -7.94 -9.85 -2.75
C ASP A 25 -7.66 -10.08 -1.26
N ILE A 26 -6.86 -9.18 -0.66
CA ILE A 26 -6.24 -9.44 0.65
C ILE A 26 -6.16 -8.19 1.50
N ASP A 27 -6.10 -8.39 2.82
CA ASP A 27 -5.86 -7.31 3.78
C ASP A 27 -4.37 -6.98 3.86
N ASN A 28 -4.05 -5.79 4.36
CA ASN A 28 -2.69 -5.36 4.62
C ASN A 28 -2.50 -4.96 6.07
N LEU A 29 -1.26 -4.70 6.43
CA LEU A 29 -0.88 -4.14 7.71
C LEU A 29 -0.50 -2.67 7.54
N VAL A 30 -1.14 -1.78 8.31
CA VAL A 30 -0.70 -0.39 8.46
C VAL A 30 0.45 -0.37 9.45
N VAL A 31 1.64 0.02 8.98
CA VAL A 31 2.86 -0.02 9.78
C VAL A 31 2.94 1.16 10.75
N THR A 32 3.81 1.06 11.75
CA THR A 32 3.96 2.11 12.77
C THR A 32 4.35 3.46 12.16
N ALA A 33 5.26 3.47 11.19
CA ALA A 33 5.64 4.70 10.47
C ALA A 33 4.43 5.37 9.81
N GLY A 34 3.51 4.57 9.26
CA GLY A 34 2.28 5.06 8.64
C GLY A 34 1.33 5.67 9.66
N LYS A 35 1.17 5.04 10.81
CA LYS A 35 0.36 5.60 11.92
C LYS A 35 0.92 6.92 12.41
N ASN A 36 2.24 7.02 12.52
CA ASN A 36 2.91 8.25 12.92
C ASN A 36 2.69 9.37 11.90
N LEU A 37 2.71 9.03 10.61
CA LEU A 37 2.41 9.99 9.54
C LEU A 37 0.98 10.53 9.67
N VAL A 38 0.00 9.65 9.88
CA VAL A 38 -1.40 10.04 10.06
C VAL A 38 -1.52 10.99 11.26
N ALA A 39 -0.88 10.66 12.38
CA ALA A 39 -0.88 11.52 13.57
C ALA A 39 -0.29 12.90 13.27
N SER A 40 0.82 12.96 12.54
CA SER A 40 1.46 14.22 12.17
C SER A 40 0.56 15.10 11.29
N ARG A 41 -0.23 14.48 10.41
CA ARG A 41 -1.16 15.22 9.55
C ARG A 41 -2.31 15.86 10.31
N LEU A 42 -2.69 15.32 11.46
CA LEU A 42 -3.75 15.90 12.29
C LEU A 42 -3.37 17.29 12.81
N VAL A 43 -2.09 17.58 13.00
CA VAL A 43 -1.61 18.89 13.44
C VAL A 43 -0.96 19.70 12.32
N GLY A 44 -1.12 19.24 11.08
CA GLY A 44 -0.60 19.97 9.92
C GLY A 44 0.91 19.95 9.77
N THR A 45 1.60 18.97 10.36
CA THR A 45 3.03 18.80 10.15
C THR A 45 3.27 18.51 8.67
N SER A 46 4.31 19.09 8.09
CA SER A 46 4.61 19.01 6.67
C SER A 46 5.21 17.67 6.30
N SER A 47 4.41 16.63 6.32
CA SER A 47 4.73 15.32 5.73
C SER A 47 3.94 15.17 4.45
N ASP A 48 4.58 14.68 3.41
CA ASP A 48 3.89 14.45 2.14
C ASP A 48 2.86 13.32 2.30
N VAL A 49 1.75 13.47 1.60
CA VAL A 49 0.73 12.42 1.52
C VAL A 49 1.23 11.26 0.65
N MET A 50 0.52 10.12 0.68
CA MET A 50 0.86 8.99 -0.17
C MET A 50 0.81 9.40 -1.63
N SER A 51 1.85 9.07 -2.37
CA SER A 51 2.03 9.47 -3.75
C SER A 51 2.47 8.33 -4.67
N HIS A 52 2.94 7.23 -4.10
CA HIS A 52 3.53 6.12 -4.85
C HIS A 52 3.08 4.79 -4.31
N MET A 53 3.11 3.80 -5.18
CA MET A 53 2.91 2.41 -4.82
C MET A 53 4.08 1.60 -5.35
N ALA A 54 4.55 0.64 -4.56
CA ALA A 54 5.65 -0.24 -4.92
C ALA A 54 5.23 -1.69 -4.83
N ILE A 55 5.83 -2.51 -5.68
CA ILE A 55 5.70 -3.97 -5.65
C ILE A 55 7.08 -4.59 -5.56
N GLY A 56 7.15 -5.78 -4.98
CA GLY A 56 8.41 -6.44 -4.75
C GLY A 56 8.30 -7.95 -4.66
N SER A 57 9.43 -8.60 -4.44
CA SER A 57 9.55 -10.06 -4.33
C SER A 57 9.96 -10.54 -2.94
N GLY A 58 9.88 -9.70 -1.93
CA GLY A 58 10.12 -10.10 -0.55
C GLY A 58 9.02 -11.01 -0.04
N THR A 59 9.39 -11.99 0.78
CA THR A 59 8.46 -13.01 1.30
C THR A 59 8.34 -13.00 2.81
N THR A 60 9.11 -12.16 3.51
CA THR A 60 9.00 -12.01 4.96
C THR A 60 7.67 -11.36 5.29
N ALA A 61 6.92 -11.94 6.22
CA ALA A 61 5.60 -11.43 6.62
C ALA A 61 5.67 -9.95 7.02
N ALA A 62 4.61 -9.21 6.72
CA ALA A 62 4.50 -7.81 7.11
C ALA A 62 4.53 -7.67 8.62
N ALA A 63 5.29 -6.70 9.11
CA ALA A 63 5.44 -6.42 10.54
C ALA A 63 5.29 -4.91 10.80
N ALA A 64 4.84 -4.56 12.00
CA ALA A 64 4.58 -3.18 12.37
C ALA A 64 5.79 -2.25 12.20
N GLY A 65 6.99 -2.78 12.40
CA GLY A 65 8.24 -2.02 12.25
C GLY A 65 8.74 -1.85 10.83
N ASN A 66 8.03 -2.36 9.82
CA ASN A 66 8.49 -2.24 8.43
C ASN A 66 8.52 -0.79 7.98
N THR A 67 9.56 -0.45 7.24
CA THR A 67 9.74 0.89 6.64
C THR A 67 10.02 0.80 5.14
N ALA A 68 10.23 -0.40 4.60
CA ALA A 68 10.53 -0.65 3.20
C ALA A 68 10.07 -2.05 2.80
N LEU A 69 9.96 -2.29 1.51
CA LEU A 69 9.76 -3.64 0.97
C LEU A 69 11.02 -4.47 1.19
N GLY A 70 10.84 -5.80 1.23
CA GLY A 70 11.98 -6.72 1.33
C GLY A 70 12.88 -6.66 0.11
N THR A 71 12.30 -6.70 -1.08
CA THR A 71 13.01 -6.59 -2.35
C THR A 71 12.11 -5.85 -3.36
N GLU A 72 12.33 -4.55 -3.50
CA GLU A 72 11.52 -3.74 -4.41
C GLU A 72 11.84 -4.05 -5.87
N LEU A 73 10.82 -4.35 -6.66
CA LEU A 73 10.92 -4.60 -8.10
C LEU A 73 10.54 -3.38 -8.93
N GLY A 74 9.64 -2.57 -8.45
CA GLY A 74 9.20 -1.38 -9.16
C GLY A 74 8.36 -0.48 -8.28
N ARG A 75 8.36 0.82 -8.62
CA ARG A 75 7.59 1.85 -7.93
C ARG A 75 7.04 2.81 -8.95
N VAL A 76 5.75 3.12 -8.83
CA VAL A 76 5.08 4.04 -9.75
C VAL A 76 4.30 5.09 -8.97
N SER A 77 4.09 6.24 -9.60
CA SER A 77 3.17 7.25 -9.07
C SER A 77 1.76 6.69 -9.05
N LEU A 78 0.97 7.09 -8.05
CA LEU A 78 -0.44 6.74 -8.00
C LEU A 78 -1.17 7.31 -9.22
N THR A 79 -2.03 6.52 -9.83
CA THR A 79 -2.94 6.98 -10.88
C THR A 79 -3.99 7.89 -10.26
N SER A 80 -4.46 7.54 -9.06
CA SER A 80 -5.42 8.34 -8.31
C SER A 80 -5.34 8.03 -6.82
N GLY A 81 -5.74 9.01 -6.01
CA GLY A 81 -5.95 8.86 -4.59
C GLY A 81 -7.14 9.72 -4.21
N THR A 82 -8.21 9.12 -3.73
CA THR A 82 -9.46 9.81 -3.42
C THR A 82 -9.97 9.39 -2.05
N ALA A 83 -10.65 10.30 -1.38
CA ALA A 83 -11.31 10.02 -0.11
C ALA A 83 -12.82 10.21 -0.28
N SER A 84 -13.60 9.24 0.19
CA SER A 84 -15.05 9.33 0.24
C SER A 84 -15.47 8.90 1.64
N SER A 85 -16.01 9.85 2.41
CA SER A 85 -16.26 9.66 3.84
C SER A 85 -14.96 9.18 4.54
N ALA A 86 -14.98 8.07 5.23
CA ALA A 86 -13.82 7.54 5.95
C ALA A 86 -13.00 6.54 5.13
N VAL A 87 -13.23 6.42 3.83
CA VAL A 87 -12.53 5.47 2.96
C VAL A 87 -11.64 6.21 1.97
N VAL A 88 -10.36 5.86 1.96
CA VAL A 88 -9.39 6.35 0.98
C VAL A 88 -9.13 5.23 -0.03
N THR A 89 -9.16 5.56 -1.31
CA THR A 89 -8.86 4.61 -2.38
C THR A 89 -7.67 5.11 -3.19
N TYR A 90 -6.63 4.28 -3.26
CA TYR A 90 -5.44 4.52 -4.08
C TYR A 90 -5.42 3.52 -5.23
N VAL A 91 -5.12 4.00 -6.42
CA VAL A 91 -4.97 3.15 -7.61
C VAL A 91 -3.62 3.39 -8.25
N ALA A 92 -2.94 2.33 -8.64
CA ALA A 92 -1.69 2.41 -9.38
C ALA A 92 -1.63 1.28 -10.41
N THR A 93 -1.03 1.57 -11.56
CA THR A 93 -0.82 0.60 -12.62
C THR A 93 0.67 0.44 -12.89
N PHE A 94 1.15 -0.79 -12.80
CA PHE A 94 2.50 -1.18 -13.17
C PHE A 94 2.42 -1.75 -14.60
N ALA A 95 2.75 -0.89 -15.56
CA ALA A 95 2.67 -1.24 -16.98
C ALA A 95 3.66 -2.34 -17.35
N ALA A 96 3.53 -2.87 -18.55
CA ALA A 96 4.49 -3.82 -19.11
C ALA A 96 5.92 -3.28 -18.98
N GLY A 97 6.82 -4.11 -18.50
CA GLY A 97 8.22 -3.75 -18.28
C GLY A 97 8.52 -3.11 -16.92
N THR A 98 7.52 -2.77 -16.13
CA THR A 98 7.70 -2.18 -14.79
C THR A 98 7.33 -3.19 -13.73
N GLY A 99 8.24 -3.45 -12.80
CA GLY A 99 7.99 -4.40 -11.70
C GLY A 99 7.89 -5.84 -12.15
N THR A 100 8.53 -6.21 -13.25
CA THR A 100 8.53 -7.58 -13.77
C THR A 100 9.21 -8.52 -12.78
N GLY A 101 8.59 -9.66 -12.54
CA GLY A 101 9.13 -10.69 -11.66
C GLY A 101 8.07 -11.44 -10.87
N ALA A 102 8.52 -12.18 -9.88
CA ALA A 102 7.66 -12.92 -8.95
C ALA A 102 7.20 -11.97 -7.84
N VAL A 103 6.06 -11.36 -8.02
CA VAL A 103 5.54 -10.33 -7.10
C VAL A 103 4.88 -11.01 -5.90
N THR A 104 5.35 -10.68 -4.71
CA THR A 104 4.87 -11.25 -3.44
C THR A 104 4.60 -10.20 -2.38
N GLU A 105 4.89 -8.94 -2.63
CA GLU A 105 4.68 -7.85 -1.68
C GLU A 105 4.30 -6.56 -2.37
N ALA A 106 3.64 -5.68 -1.64
CA ALA A 106 3.27 -4.35 -2.11
C ALA A 106 3.26 -3.36 -0.94
N ALA A 107 3.45 -2.08 -1.24
CA ALA A 107 3.45 -1.02 -0.24
C ALA A 107 2.94 0.30 -0.81
N LEU A 108 2.40 1.13 0.08
CA LEU A 108 2.07 2.54 -0.17
C LEU A 108 3.14 3.41 0.47
N LEU A 109 3.64 4.38 -0.29
CA LEU A 109 4.74 5.25 0.10
C LEU A 109 4.47 6.71 -0.31
N ASN A 110 5.14 7.65 0.33
CA ASN A 110 4.94 9.08 0.06
C ASN A 110 6.07 9.73 -0.74
N ALA A 111 6.90 8.94 -1.41
CA ALA A 111 8.01 9.46 -2.20
C ALA A 111 8.36 8.51 -3.35
N SER A 112 9.02 9.04 -4.38
CA SER A 112 9.47 8.24 -5.53
C SER A 112 10.64 7.32 -5.20
N SER A 113 11.35 7.58 -4.12
CA SER A 113 12.38 6.71 -3.55
C SER A 113 12.42 6.90 -2.06
N SER A 114 12.81 5.89 -1.31
CA SER A 114 12.76 5.90 0.16
C SER A 114 11.39 6.33 0.67
N GLY A 115 11.29 7.38 1.45
CA GLY A 115 10.03 7.93 1.94
C GLY A 115 9.42 7.15 3.10
N THR A 116 8.23 7.58 3.51
CA THR A 116 7.49 6.95 4.61
C THR A 116 6.48 5.96 4.05
N MET A 117 6.48 4.75 4.60
CA MET A 117 5.54 3.69 4.26
C MET A 117 4.28 3.82 5.11
N LEU A 118 3.12 3.79 4.47
CA LEU A 118 1.84 3.73 5.19
C LEU A 118 1.47 2.30 5.53
N ALA A 119 1.59 1.41 4.57
CA ALA A 119 1.11 0.04 4.71
C ALA A 119 1.91 -0.91 3.82
N ARG A 120 1.97 -2.16 4.24
CA ARG A 120 2.62 -3.25 3.50
C ARG A 120 1.80 -4.52 3.60
N THR A 121 1.84 -5.32 2.56
CA THR A 121 1.26 -6.66 2.57
C THR A 121 2.16 -7.64 1.83
N VAL A 122 2.08 -8.89 2.22
CA VAL A 122 2.76 -10.02 1.57
C VAL A 122 1.68 -11.02 1.17
N PHE A 123 1.78 -11.56 -0.02
CA PHE A 123 0.76 -12.44 -0.59
C PHE A 123 1.42 -13.57 -1.41
N SER A 124 0.61 -14.55 -1.82
CA SER A 124 1.08 -15.62 -2.69
C SER A 124 1.53 -15.04 -4.03
N VAL A 125 2.55 -15.63 -4.62
CA VAL A 125 3.21 -15.09 -5.80
C VAL A 125 2.25 -14.80 -6.95
N VAL A 126 2.41 -13.62 -7.54
CA VAL A 126 1.83 -13.24 -8.81
C VAL A 126 2.99 -13.05 -9.79
N ASN A 127 3.08 -13.91 -10.78
CA ASN A 127 4.15 -13.82 -11.78
C ASN A 127 3.77 -12.77 -12.81
N LYS A 128 4.45 -11.62 -12.74
CA LYS A 128 4.28 -10.53 -13.69
C LYS A 128 5.35 -10.64 -14.77
N GLY A 129 4.94 -11.09 -15.94
CA GLY A 129 5.83 -11.18 -17.10
C GLY A 129 6.12 -9.81 -17.71
N ALA A 130 7.06 -9.78 -18.66
CA ALA A 130 7.53 -8.54 -19.28
C ALA A 130 6.42 -7.79 -20.05
N ASN A 131 5.39 -8.51 -20.51
CA ASN A 131 4.27 -7.93 -21.26
C ASN A 131 3.00 -7.78 -20.42
N ASP A 132 3.05 -8.10 -19.13
CA ASP A 132 1.89 -8.04 -18.25
C ASP A 132 1.74 -6.65 -17.65
N SER A 133 0.48 -6.22 -17.50
CA SER A 133 0.10 -5.02 -16.77
C SER A 133 -0.57 -5.42 -15.45
N MET A 134 -0.18 -4.78 -14.36
CA MET A 134 -0.74 -5.05 -13.04
C MET A 134 -1.35 -3.77 -12.49
N THR A 135 -2.63 -3.82 -12.12
CA THR A 135 -3.31 -2.70 -11.47
C THR A 135 -3.65 -3.09 -10.03
N VAL A 136 -3.29 -2.23 -9.10
CA VAL A 136 -3.56 -2.42 -7.67
C VAL A 136 -4.54 -1.33 -7.23
N THR A 137 -5.65 -1.75 -6.65
CA THR A 137 -6.62 -0.88 -5.98
C THR A 137 -6.51 -1.13 -4.48
N TRP A 138 -6.14 -0.09 -3.76
CA TRP A 138 -5.87 -0.19 -2.32
C TRP A 138 -6.81 0.73 -1.56
N THR A 139 -7.62 0.17 -0.68
CA THR A 139 -8.52 0.95 0.16
C THR A 139 -8.00 0.98 1.60
N VAL A 140 -8.04 2.17 2.20
CA VAL A 140 -7.73 2.35 3.62
C VAL A 140 -8.96 2.95 4.26
N THR A 141 -9.53 2.23 5.21
CA THR A 141 -10.74 2.64 5.92
C THR A 141 -10.38 3.08 7.33
N VAL A 142 -10.87 4.27 7.70
CA VAL A 142 -10.75 4.81 9.05
C VAL A 142 -12.04 4.50 9.79
N SER A 143 -11.92 3.75 10.88
CA SER A 143 -13.10 3.35 11.65
C SER A 143 -12.93 3.51 13.15
#